data_bf4023f3dec1da5f4372630114831a77
#
_entry.id   bf4023f3dec1da5f4372630114831a77
#
_cell.length_a   1.000
_cell.length_b   1.000
_cell.length_c   1.000
_cell.angle_alpha   90.00
_cell.angle_beta   90.00
_cell.angle_gamma   90.00
#
_symmetry.space_group_name_H-M   'P 1'
#
loop_
_entity.id
_entity.type
_entity.pdbx_description
1 polymer ?
#
loop_
_entity_poly.entity_id
_entity_poly.type
_entity_poly.pdbx_seq_one_letter_code
_entity_poly.pdbx_strand_id
1 'polypeptide(L)'
;MKISSLFKQGRPVFSFEIFPPKKNGSIEAVYKTLDELTGLKPDFISVTYNAGGASSAGGGCPEGCSTREIVCIIKEKYHTESIAHLTCVNSTREDIDSIIGEFEQYGVENVLALRGDINPDIPPKDDFR
;
A
#
# COMPACT_ATOMS: atom_id res chain seq x y z
N MET A 1 6.42 -13.74 0.98
CA MET A 1 7.68 -13.99 0.22
C MET A 1 8.33 -12.65 -0.12
N LYS A 2 9.66 -12.55 -0.03
CA LYS A 2 10.37 -11.32 -0.44
C LYS A 2 10.36 -11.20 -1.98
N ILE A 3 9.75 -10.14 -2.50
CA ILE A 3 9.62 -9.88 -3.94
C ILE A 3 10.99 -9.72 -4.61
N SER A 4 12.00 -9.25 -3.89
CA SER A 4 13.38 -9.17 -4.41
C SER A 4 13.93 -10.50 -4.94
N SER A 5 13.39 -11.64 -4.50
CA SER A 5 13.79 -12.95 -5.00
C SER A 5 13.24 -13.25 -6.39
N LEU A 6 12.15 -12.62 -6.81
CA LEU A 6 11.55 -12.81 -8.14
C LEU A 6 12.49 -12.33 -9.25
N PHE A 7 13.17 -11.21 -9.01
CA PHE A 7 14.08 -10.59 -9.99
C PHE A 7 15.37 -11.41 -10.24
N LYS A 8 15.63 -12.42 -9.41
CA LYS A 8 16.78 -13.31 -9.56
C LYS A 8 16.49 -14.55 -10.43
N GLN A 9 15.25 -14.73 -10.87
CA GLN A 9 14.81 -15.94 -11.58
C GLN A 9 15.11 -15.94 -13.10
N GLY A 10 15.70 -14.87 -13.64
CA GLY A 10 16.08 -14.79 -15.07
C GLY A 10 14.88 -14.74 -16.04
N ARG A 11 13.67 -14.42 -15.54
CA ARG A 11 12.46 -14.25 -16.34
C ARG A 11 11.85 -12.87 -16.10
N PRO A 12 11.02 -12.36 -17.00
CA PRO A 12 10.23 -11.16 -16.74
C PRO A 12 9.36 -11.33 -15.49
N VAL A 13 9.28 -10.26 -14.70
CA VAL A 13 8.38 -10.16 -13.55
C VAL A 13 7.20 -9.29 -13.95
N PHE A 14 5.99 -9.80 -13.79
CA PHE A 14 4.74 -9.15 -14.17
C PHE A 14 3.95 -8.73 -12.94
N SER A 15 3.63 -7.45 -12.85
CA SER A 15 2.91 -6.90 -11.70
C SER A 15 1.87 -5.86 -12.12
N PHE A 16 0.92 -5.64 -11.25
CA PHE A 16 0.00 -4.52 -11.33
C PHE A 16 0.22 -3.55 -10.17
N GLU A 17 -0.20 -2.32 -10.38
CA GLU A 17 -0.36 -1.33 -9.32
C GLU A 17 -1.82 -0.93 -9.22
N ILE A 18 -2.34 -0.90 -8.00
CA ILE A 18 -3.72 -0.48 -7.73
C ILE A 18 -3.74 0.68 -6.73
N PHE A 19 -4.80 1.45 -6.81
CA PHE A 19 -5.05 2.59 -5.94
C PHE A 19 -6.18 2.24 -4.97
N PRO A 20 -6.00 2.51 -3.66
CA PRO A 20 -7.12 2.48 -2.74
C PRO A 20 -8.25 3.40 -3.22
N PRO A 21 -9.51 3.03 -3.03
CA PRO A 21 -10.63 3.84 -3.47
C PRO A 21 -10.65 5.19 -2.75
N LYS A 22 -11.12 6.23 -3.43
CA LYS A 22 -11.34 7.55 -2.81
C LYS A 22 -12.50 7.47 -1.82
N LYS A 23 -12.68 8.54 -1.01
CA LYS A 23 -13.69 8.67 0.07
C LYS A 23 -15.09 8.11 -0.23
N ASN A 24 -15.53 8.13 -1.48
CA ASN A 24 -16.85 7.65 -1.90
C ASN A 24 -16.79 6.29 -2.61
N GLY A 25 -15.63 5.64 -2.61
CA GLY A 25 -15.46 4.30 -3.16
C GLY A 25 -15.90 3.22 -2.19
N SER A 26 -16.02 2.01 -2.69
CA SER A 26 -16.41 0.86 -1.87
C SER A 26 -15.37 -0.25 -1.96
N ILE A 27 -15.34 -1.10 -0.95
CA ILE A 27 -14.49 -2.29 -0.93
C ILE A 27 -14.88 -3.29 -2.02
N GLU A 28 -16.15 -3.31 -2.42
CA GLU A 28 -16.64 -4.17 -3.51
C GLU A 28 -15.96 -3.84 -4.84
N ALA A 29 -15.70 -2.55 -5.10
CA ALA A 29 -14.98 -2.14 -6.30
C ALA A 29 -13.53 -2.66 -6.28
N VAL A 30 -12.89 -2.69 -5.10
CA VAL A 30 -11.56 -3.29 -4.93
C VAL A 30 -11.61 -4.78 -5.22
N TYR A 31 -12.57 -5.50 -4.63
CA TYR A 31 -12.72 -6.93 -4.88
C TYR A 31 -12.94 -7.24 -6.35
N LYS A 32 -13.82 -6.51 -7.02
CA LYS A 32 -14.07 -6.71 -8.46
C LYS A 32 -12.79 -6.52 -9.29
N THR A 33 -12.01 -5.47 -8.98
CA THR A 33 -10.73 -5.22 -9.66
C THR A 33 -9.75 -6.35 -9.39
N LEU A 34 -9.63 -6.80 -8.15
CA LEU A 34 -8.71 -7.88 -7.77
C LEU A 34 -9.12 -9.23 -8.39
N ASP A 35 -10.42 -9.54 -8.48
CA ASP A 35 -10.93 -10.75 -9.13
C ASP A 35 -10.48 -10.80 -10.61
N GLU A 36 -10.51 -9.67 -11.32
CA GLU A 36 -10.07 -9.58 -12.71
C GLU A 36 -8.54 -9.67 -12.83
N LEU A 37 -7.80 -8.89 -12.02
CA LEU A 37 -6.34 -8.81 -12.11
C LEU A 37 -5.63 -10.09 -11.68
N THR A 38 -6.09 -10.75 -10.63
CA THR A 38 -5.48 -11.99 -10.15
C THR A 38 -5.68 -13.15 -11.11
N GLY A 39 -6.76 -13.11 -11.89
CA GLY A 39 -6.98 -14.04 -13.01
C GLY A 39 -5.87 -14.03 -14.06
N LEU A 40 -5.15 -12.91 -14.19
CA LEU A 40 -4.01 -12.76 -15.10
C LEU A 40 -2.69 -13.28 -14.49
N LYS A 41 -2.72 -13.80 -13.26
CA LYS A 41 -1.60 -14.40 -12.53
C LYS A 41 -0.36 -13.49 -12.43
N PRO A 42 -0.49 -12.27 -11.89
CA PRO A 42 0.67 -11.43 -11.65
C PRO A 42 1.60 -12.06 -10.62
N ASP A 43 2.88 -11.73 -10.70
CA ASP A 43 3.87 -12.14 -9.72
C ASP A 43 3.66 -11.43 -8.37
N PHE A 44 3.19 -10.16 -8.42
CA PHE A 44 2.77 -9.40 -7.26
C PHE A 44 1.85 -8.24 -7.67
N ILE A 45 1.20 -7.64 -6.68
CA ILE A 45 0.40 -6.43 -6.85
C ILE A 45 0.88 -5.38 -5.85
N SER A 46 1.21 -4.18 -6.33
CA SER A 46 1.52 -3.04 -5.47
C SER A 46 0.28 -2.20 -5.18
N VAL A 47 0.22 -1.67 -3.97
CA VAL A 47 -0.89 -0.81 -3.52
C VAL A 47 -0.33 0.54 -3.14
N THR A 48 -0.80 1.60 -3.82
CA THR A 48 -0.35 2.96 -3.55
C THR A 48 -0.75 3.41 -2.14
N TYR A 49 0.05 4.27 -1.55
CA TYR A 49 -0.23 4.79 -0.23
C TYR A 49 -1.38 5.81 -0.31
N ASN A 50 -2.44 5.57 0.46
CA ASN A 50 -3.47 6.57 0.64
C ASN A 50 -3.16 7.38 1.91
N ALA A 51 -2.66 8.57 1.76
CA ALA A 51 -2.30 9.50 2.83
C ALA A 51 -3.47 9.86 3.78
N GLY A 52 -4.69 9.45 3.48
CA GLY A 52 -5.86 9.58 4.33
C GLY A 52 -6.12 8.40 5.27
N GLY A 53 -5.28 7.35 5.24
CA GLY A 53 -5.55 6.08 5.94
C GLY A 53 -4.93 5.92 7.32
N ALA A 54 -3.97 6.75 7.71
CA ALA A 54 -3.41 6.72 9.05
C ALA A 54 -3.45 8.14 9.65
N SER A 55 -4.28 8.34 10.62
CA SER A 55 -4.25 9.45 11.59
C SER A 55 -4.24 10.91 11.09
N SER A 56 -4.70 11.22 9.88
CA SER A 56 -4.93 12.63 9.48
C SER A 56 -6.40 12.99 9.66
N ALA A 57 -6.69 13.86 10.58
CA ALA A 57 -8.01 14.44 10.80
C ALA A 57 -8.63 14.89 9.46
N GLY A 58 -9.65 14.21 8.99
CA GLY A 58 -10.57 14.69 7.96
C GLY A 58 -10.54 14.03 6.58
N GLY A 59 -9.77 12.97 6.34
CA GLY A 59 -9.65 12.38 5.01
C GLY A 59 -9.76 10.86 4.90
N GLY A 60 -10.51 10.20 5.80
CA GLY A 60 -10.54 8.75 5.91
C GLY A 60 -10.90 8.01 4.61
N CYS A 61 -10.13 6.98 4.31
CA CYS A 61 -10.53 5.91 3.43
C CYS A 61 -11.79 5.25 4.01
N PRO A 62 -12.73 4.75 3.19
CA PRO A 62 -13.79 3.88 3.68
C PRO A 62 -13.19 2.71 4.49
N GLU A 63 -13.92 2.25 5.48
CA GLU A 63 -13.51 1.09 6.27
C GLU A 63 -13.19 -0.09 5.34
N GLY A 64 -12.10 -0.80 5.60
CA GLY A 64 -11.65 -1.91 4.75
C GLY A 64 -10.86 -1.51 3.49
N CYS A 65 -10.61 -0.23 3.26
CA CYS A 65 -10.01 0.27 2.02
C CYS A 65 -8.64 0.95 2.19
N SER A 66 -8.02 0.87 3.34
CA SER A 66 -6.66 1.38 3.53
C SER A 66 -5.63 0.55 2.75
N THR A 67 -4.48 1.14 2.45
CA THR A 67 -3.36 0.41 1.82
C THR A 67 -3.06 -0.88 2.55
N ARG A 68 -3.01 -0.83 3.90
CA ARG A 68 -2.78 -1.99 4.77
C ARG A 68 -3.82 -3.09 4.55
N GLU A 69 -5.09 -2.74 4.62
CA GLU A 69 -6.18 -3.71 4.47
C GLU A 69 -6.19 -4.36 3.09
N ILE A 70 -5.95 -3.57 2.05
CA ILE A 70 -5.92 -4.07 0.67
C ILE A 70 -4.73 -5.03 0.46
N VAL A 71 -3.53 -4.72 0.96
CA VAL A 71 -2.38 -5.65 0.82
C VAL A 71 -2.62 -6.96 1.58
N CYS A 72 -3.30 -6.92 2.73
CA CYS A 72 -3.72 -8.13 3.44
C CYS A 72 -4.72 -8.96 2.62
N ILE A 73 -5.74 -8.32 2.05
CA ILE A 73 -6.73 -8.97 1.18
C ILE A 73 -6.04 -9.66 -0.01
N ILE A 74 -5.11 -8.98 -0.68
CA ILE A 74 -4.35 -9.55 -1.81
C ILE A 74 -3.62 -10.82 -1.36
N LYS A 75 -2.98 -10.77 -0.22
CA LYS A 75 -2.17 -11.88 0.28
C LYS A 75 -3.03 -13.03 0.80
N GLU A 76 -4.02 -12.76 1.62
CA GLU A 76 -4.82 -13.78 2.31
C GLU A 76 -5.89 -14.41 1.42
N LYS A 77 -6.63 -13.58 0.68
CA LYS A 77 -7.74 -14.06 -0.14
C LYS A 77 -7.29 -14.51 -1.53
N TYR A 78 -6.38 -13.77 -2.15
CA TYR A 78 -5.96 -14.04 -3.53
C TYR A 78 -4.64 -14.80 -3.65
N HIS A 79 -3.96 -15.04 -2.52
CA HIS A 79 -2.69 -15.77 -2.47
C HIS A 79 -1.63 -15.21 -3.43
N THR A 80 -1.69 -13.89 -3.68
CA THR A 80 -0.75 -13.15 -4.51
C THR A 80 0.14 -12.30 -3.60
N GLU A 81 1.43 -12.19 -3.91
CA GLU A 81 2.30 -11.29 -3.14
C GLU A 81 1.92 -9.84 -3.33
N SER A 82 2.17 -9.03 -2.30
CA SER A 82 1.83 -7.62 -2.32
C SER A 82 2.98 -6.72 -1.87
N ILE A 83 3.01 -5.49 -2.38
CA ILE A 83 3.86 -4.40 -1.90
C ILE A 83 2.97 -3.28 -1.37
N ALA A 84 3.21 -2.87 -0.14
CA ALA A 84 2.62 -1.64 0.38
C ALA A 84 3.50 -0.45 0.02
N HIS A 85 2.95 0.58 -0.63
CA HIS A 85 3.64 1.85 -0.73
C HIS A 85 3.57 2.58 0.61
N LEU A 86 4.64 3.27 0.97
CA LEU A 86 4.74 4.11 2.17
C LEU A 86 5.36 5.44 1.79
N THR A 87 4.58 6.52 1.83
CA THR A 87 5.07 7.88 1.61
C THR A 87 5.44 8.53 2.93
N CYS A 88 6.59 9.19 2.98
CA CYS A 88 7.17 9.66 4.23
C CYS A 88 7.14 11.19 4.42
N VAL A 89 6.93 11.97 3.35
CA VAL A 89 7.13 13.44 3.35
C VAL A 89 6.37 14.22 4.43
N ASN A 90 5.22 13.72 4.87
CA ASN A 90 4.38 14.38 5.87
C ASN A 90 4.28 13.56 7.17
N SER A 91 5.23 12.67 7.41
CA SER A 91 5.25 11.77 8.56
C SER A 91 6.47 12.07 9.45
N THR A 92 6.30 11.94 10.75
CA THR A 92 7.42 11.89 11.68
C THR A 92 8.05 10.50 11.68
N ARG A 93 9.20 10.35 12.34
CA ARG A 93 9.81 9.04 12.53
C ARG A 93 8.87 8.10 13.29
N GLU A 94 8.22 8.60 14.33
CA GLU A 94 7.26 7.86 15.16
C GLU A 94 6.05 7.40 14.34
N ASP A 95 5.55 8.25 13.42
CA ASP A 95 4.47 7.86 12.50
C ASP A 95 4.91 6.69 11.60
N ILE A 96 6.13 6.76 11.05
CA ILE A 96 6.68 5.70 10.19
C ILE A 96 6.91 4.41 10.96
N ASP A 97 7.50 4.49 12.15
CA ASP A 97 7.74 3.32 13.01
C ASP A 97 6.41 2.64 13.38
N SER A 98 5.36 3.43 13.67
CA SER A 98 4.01 2.90 13.92
C SER A 98 3.42 2.18 12.71
N ILE A 99 3.52 2.78 11.51
CA ILE A 99 3.01 2.17 10.27
C ILE A 99 3.77 0.88 9.94
N ILE A 100 5.08 0.87 10.10
CA ILE A 100 5.90 -0.34 9.88
C ILE A 100 5.49 -1.43 10.88
N GLY A 101 5.33 -1.09 12.16
CA GLY A 101 4.85 -2.02 13.17
C GLY A 101 3.48 -2.62 12.84
N GLU A 102 2.56 -1.82 12.27
CA GLU A 102 1.28 -2.31 11.78
C GLU A 102 1.46 -3.27 10.58
N PHE A 103 2.31 -2.92 9.61
CA PHE A 103 2.59 -3.80 8.48
C PHE A 103 3.16 -5.13 8.93
N GLU A 104 4.07 -5.15 9.90
CA GLU A 104 4.62 -6.38 10.47
C GLU A 104 3.55 -7.25 11.12
N GLN A 105 2.65 -6.66 11.91
CA GLN A 105 1.53 -7.36 12.56
C GLN A 105 0.61 -8.05 11.54
N TYR A 106 0.41 -7.43 10.39
CA TYR A 106 -0.41 -7.99 9.30
C TYR A 106 0.40 -8.85 8.30
N GLY A 107 1.65 -9.18 8.61
CA GLY A 107 2.49 -10.04 7.79
C GLY A 107 2.87 -9.44 6.43
N VAL A 108 2.87 -8.11 6.30
CA VAL A 108 3.35 -7.43 5.09
C VAL A 108 4.87 -7.52 5.06
N GLU A 109 5.42 -8.20 4.07
CA GLU A 109 6.86 -8.46 3.96
C GLU A 109 7.58 -7.51 2.99
N ASN A 110 6.82 -6.76 2.19
CA ASN A 110 7.37 -5.94 1.12
C ASN A 110 6.78 -4.53 1.19
N VAL A 111 7.65 -3.54 1.36
CA VAL A 111 7.30 -2.12 1.43
C VAL A 111 8.11 -1.34 0.41
N LEU A 112 7.46 -0.46 -0.34
CA LEU A 112 8.10 0.52 -1.20
C LEU A 112 8.09 1.87 -0.49
N ALA A 113 9.22 2.22 0.10
CA ALA A 113 9.39 3.50 0.78
C ALA A 113 9.66 4.61 -0.24
N LEU A 114 8.81 5.63 -0.23
CA LEU A 114 8.85 6.77 -1.14
C LEU A 114 8.89 8.07 -0.33
N ARG A 115 9.56 9.08 -0.86
CA ARG A 115 9.46 10.42 -0.28
C ARG A 115 8.01 10.90 -0.29
N GLY A 116 7.31 10.73 -1.38
CA GLY A 116 5.99 11.31 -1.66
C GLY A 116 6.09 12.75 -2.19
N ASP A 117 4.95 13.27 -2.63
CA ASP A 117 4.82 14.62 -3.13
C ASP A 117 4.57 15.60 -1.99
N ILE A 118 5.22 16.77 -2.06
CA ILE A 118 5.01 17.85 -1.10
C ILE A 118 3.64 18.46 -1.40
N ASN A 119 2.74 18.40 -0.44
CA ASN A 119 1.50 19.17 -0.51
C ASN A 119 1.77 20.61 -0.09
N PRO A 120 1.57 21.62 -0.96
CA PRO A 120 1.82 23.01 -0.62
C PRO A 120 0.94 23.52 0.54
N ASP A 121 -0.21 22.89 0.77
CA ASP A 121 -1.14 23.27 1.84
C ASP A 121 -0.78 22.66 3.21
N ILE A 122 0.18 21.74 3.24
CA ILE A 122 0.65 21.07 4.47
C ILE A 122 2.14 21.33 4.61
N PRO A 123 2.57 22.14 5.59
CA PRO A 123 3.99 22.36 5.80
C PRO A 123 4.69 21.01 6.10
N PRO A 124 5.87 20.76 5.50
CA PRO A 124 6.63 19.57 5.82
C PRO A 124 6.95 19.55 7.32
N LYS A 125 6.80 18.40 7.95
CA LYS A 125 7.23 18.23 9.34
C LYS A 125 8.76 18.35 9.40
N ASP A 126 9.27 18.99 10.45
CA ASP A 126 10.69 19.40 10.59
C ASP A 126 11.72 18.26 10.52
N ASP A 127 11.29 17.03 10.73
CA ASP A 127 12.16 15.84 10.78
C ASP A 127 12.59 15.31 9.41
N PHE A 128 12.10 15.93 8.33
CA PHE A 128 12.38 15.50 6.96
C PHE A 128 13.49 16.34 6.31
N ARG A 129 14.68 16.39 6.93
CA ARG A 129 15.87 17.04 6.39
C ARG A 129 16.95 16.03 6.02
#